data_9fbbce7f7cca38f0cd9b29ef875dd0ee
#
_entry.id   9fbbce7f7cca38f0cd9b29ef875dd0ee
#
_cell.length_a   1.000
_cell.length_b   1.000
_cell.length_c   1.000
_cell.angle_alpha   90.00
_cell.angle_beta   90.00
_cell.angle_gamma   90.00
#
_symmetry.space_group_name_H-M   'P 1'
#
loop_
_entity.id
_entity.type
_entity.pdbx_description
1 polymer ?
#
loop_
_entity_poly.entity_id
_entity_poly.type
_entity_poly.pdbx_seq_one_letter_code
_entity_poly.pdbx_strand_id
1 'polypeptide(L)'
;MATRSSSWSPRWFAPVVLILAIVGAQSAAASGPPESSNGTFGPTGAPAAVAVRTADGNTILTVTARPGRFTGTFTGAYSEDLRIVRHADGSFNFAAEVTCLCTVDGMTGTMTIKLDGTGTPTGSFDAHYRIIAASGGLEGLQGQGTLSGPVPSTYSGEHHFE
;
A
#
# COMPACT_ATOMS: atom_id res chain seq x y z
N MET A 1 -21.05 48.53 77.96
CA MET A 1 -21.67 48.39 76.62
C MET A 1 -20.75 47.67 75.71
N ALA A 2 -20.95 46.38 75.41
CA ALA A 2 -20.13 45.57 74.59
C ALA A 2 -20.90 45.11 73.35
N THR A 3 -20.49 45.60 72.19
CA THR A 3 -21.05 45.23 70.91
C THR A 3 -20.26 44.04 70.34
N ARG A 4 -20.96 42.88 70.15
CA ARG A 4 -20.46 41.70 69.49
C ARG A 4 -20.64 41.88 67.95
N SER A 5 -19.60 41.85 67.21
CA SER A 5 -19.64 41.72 65.76
C SER A 5 -19.56 40.24 65.37
N SER A 6 -20.56 39.74 64.69
CA SER A 6 -20.62 38.42 64.09
C SER A 6 -20.03 38.45 62.71
N SER A 7 -18.92 37.71 62.53
CA SER A 7 -18.31 37.50 61.21
C SER A 7 -19.00 36.35 60.50
N TRP A 8 -19.59 36.60 59.38
CA TRP A 8 -20.12 35.60 58.45
C TRP A 8 -19.00 35.18 57.48
N SER A 9 -18.64 33.89 57.48
CA SER A 9 -17.73 33.29 56.52
C SER A 9 -18.55 32.77 55.33
N PRO A 10 -18.24 33.14 54.07
CA PRO A 10 -18.91 32.55 52.93
C PRO A 10 -18.34 31.16 52.65
N ARG A 11 -19.19 30.15 52.67
CA ARG A 11 -18.88 28.79 52.25
C ARG A 11 -18.77 28.77 50.73
N TRP A 12 -17.58 28.56 50.22
CA TRP A 12 -17.30 28.33 48.81
C TRP A 12 -17.74 26.91 48.44
N PHE A 13 -18.81 26.80 47.66
CA PHE A 13 -19.17 25.55 47.01
C PHE A 13 -18.28 25.39 45.78
N ALA A 14 -17.36 24.45 45.80
CA ALA A 14 -16.59 24.04 44.62
C ALA A 14 -17.49 23.14 43.75
N PRO A 15 -17.66 23.45 42.46
CA PRO A 15 -18.33 22.52 41.54
C PRO A 15 -17.46 21.31 41.29
N VAL A 16 -17.97 20.12 41.63
CA VAL A 16 -17.38 18.86 41.21
C VAL A 16 -17.65 18.67 39.71
N VAL A 17 -16.64 18.90 38.88
CA VAL A 17 -16.72 18.60 37.45
C VAL A 17 -16.52 17.10 37.28
N LEU A 18 -17.63 16.39 37.03
CA LEU A 18 -17.61 14.97 36.69
C LEU A 18 -17.16 14.84 35.24
N ILE A 19 -15.87 14.53 35.02
CA ILE A 19 -15.32 14.19 33.68
C ILE A 19 -15.76 12.76 33.37
N LEU A 20 -16.81 12.64 32.53
CA LEU A 20 -17.14 11.35 31.91
C LEU A 20 -16.06 11.03 30.87
N ALA A 21 -15.13 10.16 31.20
CA ALA A 21 -14.23 9.56 30.21
C ALA A 21 -15.05 8.59 29.36
N ILE A 22 -15.41 9.03 28.14
CA ILE A 22 -15.93 8.12 27.12
C ILE A 22 -14.75 7.30 26.62
N VAL A 23 -14.59 6.11 27.20
CA VAL A 23 -13.70 5.08 26.63
C VAL A 23 -14.40 4.61 25.36
N GLY A 24 -14.00 5.17 24.24
CA GLY A 24 -14.38 4.67 22.92
C GLY A 24 -13.81 3.25 22.79
N ALA A 25 -14.67 2.25 22.84
CA ALA A 25 -14.31 0.90 22.44
C ALA A 25 -13.96 0.97 20.93
N GLN A 26 -12.68 0.98 20.62
CA GLN A 26 -12.23 0.71 19.27
C GLN A 26 -12.55 -0.77 19.02
N SER A 27 -13.60 -1.01 18.24
CA SER A 27 -13.86 -2.33 17.70
C SER A 27 -12.64 -2.68 16.83
N ALA A 28 -11.79 -3.58 17.29
CA ALA A 28 -10.83 -4.24 16.41
C ALA A 28 -11.69 -4.88 15.30
N ALA A 29 -11.54 -4.40 14.08
CA ALA A 29 -12.15 -5.05 12.94
C ALA A 29 -11.61 -6.49 12.93
N ALA A 30 -12.49 -7.48 13.03
CA ALA A 30 -12.08 -8.87 12.88
C ALA A 30 -11.52 -9.00 11.47
N SER A 31 -10.27 -9.48 11.34
CA SER A 31 -9.68 -9.79 10.04
C SER A 31 -10.61 -10.76 9.30
N GLY A 32 -11.09 -10.35 8.13
CA GLY A 32 -11.91 -11.21 7.28
C GLY A 32 -11.07 -12.39 6.75
N PRO A 33 -11.71 -13.50 6.33
CA PRO A 33 -11.00 -14.56 5.65
C PRO A 33 -10.36 -14.01 4.36
N PRO A 34 -9.20 -14.55 3.93
CA PRO A 34 -8.59 -14.14 2.67
C PRO A 34 -9.54 -14.31 1.49
N GLU A 35 -9.63 -13.29 0.65
CA GLU A 35 -10.43 -13.27 -0.58
C GLU A 35 -9.51 -13.38 -1.79
N SER A 36 -10.01 -13.99 -2.88
CA SER A 36 -9.25 -14.12 -4.11
C SER A 36 -9.10 -12.78 -4.80
N SER A 37 -7.89 -12.46 -5.25
CA SER A 37 -7.59 -11.31 -6.09
C SER A 37 -7.11 -11.74 -7.47
N ASN A 38 -7.62 -11.07 -8.52
CA ASN A 38 -7.20 -11.29 -9.89
C ASN A 38 -7.44 -10.05 -10.77
N GLY A 39 -6.72 -9.99 -11.88
CA GLY A 39 -6.87 -8.89 -12.81
C GLY A 39 -5.67 -8.73 -13.76
N THR A 40 -5.53 -7.53 -14.30
CA THR A 40 -4.41 -7.18 -15.18
C THR A 40 -3.60 -6.02 -14.64
N PHE A 41 -2.34 -5.97 -15.04
CA PHE A 41 -1.35 -4.99 -14.65
C PHE A 41 -0.54 -4.60 -15.89
N GLY A 42 -0.42 -3.31 -16.17
CA GLY A 42 0.36 -2.86 -17.31
C GLY A 42 0.61 -1.37 -17.35
N PRO A 43 1.72 -0.94 -17.97
CA PRO A 43 2.05 0.46 -18.14
C PRO A 43 1.06 1.13 -19.12
N THR A 44 0.81 2.42 -18.88
CA THR A 44 -0.07 3.25 -19.72
C THR A 44 0.68 4.41 -20.40
N GLY A 45 1.97 4.57 -20.10
CA GLY A 45 2.78 5.64 -20.64
C GLY A 45 4.27 5.44 -20.41
N ALA A 46 5.04 6.42 -20.87
CA ALA A 46 6.48 6.45 -20.70
C ALA A 46 6.85 6.76 -19.25
N PRO A 47 7.96 6.21 -18.72
CA PRO A 47 8.49 6.55 -17.40
C PRO A 47 9.03 7.99 -17.38
N ALA A 48 9.14 8.58 -16.18
CA ALA A 48 9.75 9.88 -15.98
C ALA A 48 11.27 9.86 -16.28
N ALA A 49 11.93 8.74 -15.96
CA ALA A 49 13.35 8.56 -16.26
C ALA A 49 13.70 7.09 -16.50
N VAL A 50 14.71 6.89 -17.36
CA VAL A 50 15.33 5.58 -17.59
C VAL A 50 16.85 5.76 -17.54
N ALA A 51 17.52 4.99 -16.66
CA ALA A 51 18.97 4.91 -16.60
C ALA A 51 19.43 3.50 -17.01
N VAL A 52 20.48 3.43 -17.80
CA VAL A 52 21.08 2.17 -18.26
C VAL A 52 22.55 2.17 -17.89
N ARG A 53 23.02 1.08 -17.30
CA ARG A 53 24.45 0.84 -17.02
C ARG A 53 24.82 -0.61 -17.27
N THR A 54 26.09 -0.85 -17.56
CA THR A 54 26.64 -2.21 -17.67
C THR A 54 27.53 -2.48 -16.46
N ALA A 55 27.40 -3.66 -15.87
CA ALA A 55 28.26 -4.14 -14.79
C ALA A 55 28.37 -5.66 -14.86
N ASP A 56 29.59 -6.18 -14.79
CA ASP A 56 29.89 -7.62 -14.77
C ASP A 56 29.21 -8.41 -15.91
N GLY A 57 29.22 -7.85 -17.13
CA GLY A 57 28.57 -8.46 -18.29
C GLY A 57 27.05 -8.38 -18.34
N ASN A 58 26.41 -7.77 -17.33
CA ASN A 58 24.95 -7.58 -17.27
C ASN A 58 24.58 -6.16 -17.67
N THR A 59 23.40 -5.99 -18.26
CA THR A 59 22.78 -4.67 -18.47
C THR A 59 21.77 -4.41 -17.35
N ILE A 60 21.95 -3.31 -16.65
CA ILE A 60 21.05 -2.90 -15.56
C ILE A 60 20.25 -1.70 -16.02
N LEU A 61 18.93 -1.86 -16.05
CA LEU A 61 17.96 -0.78 -16.27
C LEU A 61 17.36 -0.36 -14.94
N THR A 62 17.29 0.97 -14.74
CA THR A 62 16.48 1.57 -13.67
C THR A 62 15.45 2.46 -14.32
N VAL A 63 14.19 2.20 -14.03
CA VAL A 63 13.02 2.93 -14.56
C VAL A 63 12.35 3.60 -13.38
N THR A 64 12.10 4.90 -13.49
CA THR A 64 11.52 5.69 -12.41
C THR A 64 10.17 6.25 -12.82
N ALA A 65 9.20 6.15 -11.92
CA ALA A 65 7.87 6.71 -12.04
C ALA A 65 7.18 6.33 -13.38
N ARG A 66 7.18 5.05 -13.72
CA ARG A 66 6.46 4.53 -14.88
C ARG A 66 4.97 4.46 -14.58
N PRO A 67 4.12 5.23 -15.30
CA PRO A 67 2.69 5.19 -15.07
C PRO A 67 2.08 3.91 -15.60
N GLY A 68 1.08 3.40 -14.90
CA GLY A 68 0.34 2.24 -15.32
C GLY A 68 -1.04 2.15 -14.67
N ARG A 69 -1.71 1.02 -14.91
CA ARG A 69 -3.04 0.77 -14.39
C ARG A 69 -3.22 -0.69 -13.97
N PHE A 70 -3.90 -0.86 -12.84
CA PHE A 70 -4.52 -2.11 -12.43
C PHE A 70 -5.96 -2.17 -12.90
N THR A 71 -6.43 -3.36 -13.28
CA THR A 71 -7.85 -3.68 -13.49
C THR A 71 -8.18 -5.00 -12.79
N GLY A 72 -9.44 -5.24 -12.50
CA GLY A 72 -9.89 -6.41 -11.74
C GLY A 72 -10.14 -6.08 -10.28
N THR A 73 -9.73 -6.96 -9.36
CA THR A 73 -9.89 -6.76 -7.92
C THR A 73 -9.25 -5.46 -7.45
N PHE A 74 -8.02 -5.19 -7.89
CA PHE A 74 -7.37 -3.91 -7.71
C PHE A 74 -7.65 -3.05 -8.93
N THR A 75 -8.27 -1.89 -8.75
CA THR A 75 -8.59 -0.99 -9.87
C THR A 75 -8.07 0.40 -9.58
N GLY A 76 -7.16 0.90 -10.43
CA GLY A 76 -6.62 2.25 -10.26
C GLY A 76 -5.36 2.52 -11.06
N ALA A 77 -4.91 3.77 -11.00
CA ALA A 77 -3.65 4.19 -11.60
C ALA A 77 -2.49 3.98 -10.63
N TYR A 78 -1.35 3.59 -11.16
CA TYR A 78 -0.14 3.40 -10.37
C TYR A 78 1.06 4.13 -10.96
N SER A 79 2.07 4.32 -10.12
CA SER A 79 3.44 4.67 -10.48
C SER A 79 4.36 3.55 -10.06
N GLU A 80 5.31 3.16 -10.93
CA GLU A 80 6.23 2.06 -10.71
C GLU A 80 7.66 2.52 -10.80
N ASP A 81 8.46 2.15 -9.80
CA ASP A 81 9.91 2.19 -9.82
C ASP A 81 10.44 0.76 -10.01
N LEU A 82 11.18 0.53 -11.10
CA LEU A 82 11.55 -0.80 -11.54
C LEU A 82 13.07 -0.87 -11.79
N ARG A 83 13.70 -1.94 -11.31
CA ARG A 83 15.07 -2.29 -11.63
C ARG A 83 15.11 -3.66 -12.30
N ILE A 84 15.71 -3.72 -13.50
CA ILE A 84 15.90 -4.93 -14.27
C ILE A 84 17.39 -5.21 -14.38
N VAL A 85 17.81 -6.45 -14.15
CA VAL A 85 19.15 -6.95 -14.45
C VAL A 85 19.01 -7.97 -15.57
N ARG A 86 19.43 -7.60 -16.77
CA ARG A 86 19.45 -8.47 -17.95
C ARG A 86 20.79 -9.13 -18.08
N HIS A 87 20.78 -10.46 -18.17
CA HIS A 87 21.96 -11.32 -18.33
C HIS A 87 22.41 -11.43 -19.79
N ALA A 88 23.60 -11.96 -20.00
CA ALA A 88 24.18 -12.11 -21.35
C ALA A 88 23.37 -13.06 -22.25
N ASP A 89 22.67 -14.04 -21.69
CA ASP A 89 21.75 -14.95 -22.38
C ASP A 89 20.39 -14.35 -22.71
N GLY A 90 20.16 -13.08 -22.32
CA GLY A 90 18.91 -12.35 -22.51
C GLY A 90 17.86 -12.58 -21.43
N SER A 91 18.03 -13.55 -20.53
CA SER A 91 17.18 -13.69 -19.35
C SER A 91 17.31 -12.47 -18.43
N PHE A 92 16.37 -12.25 -17.54
CA PHE A 92 16.43 -11.12 -16.62
C PHE A 92 15.82 -11.41 -15.28
N ASN A 93 16.33 -10.73 -14.26
CA ASN A 93 15.71 -10.60 -12.95
C ASN A 93 15.20 -9.17 -12.79
N PHE A 94 14.13 -8.99 -12.06
CA PHE A 94 13.64 -7.66 -11.76
C PHE A 94 13.07 -7.55 -10.36
N ALA A 95 13.08 -6.33 -9.85
CA ALA A 95 12.38 -5.93 -8.63
C ALA A 95 11.72 -4.58 -8.88
N ALA A 96 10.53 -4.41 -8.36
CA ALA A 96 9.79 -3.16 -8.49
C ALA A 96 9.07 -2.80 -7.19
N GLU A 97 8.87 -1.50 -7.04
CA GLU A 97 7.94 -0.93 -6.08
C GLU A 97 6.86 -0.18 -6.84
N VAL A 98 5.61 -0.50 -6.54
CA VAL A 98 4.43 0.06 -7.22
C VAL A 98 3.56 0.74 -6.20
N THR A 99 3.35 2.04 -6.36
CA THR A 99 2.40 2.82 -5.56
C THR A 99 1.15 3.08 -6.38
N CYS A 100 0.01 2.60 -5.88
CA CYS A 100 -1.28 2.70 -6.53
C CYS A 100 -2.25 3.54 -5.71
N LEU A 101 -2.94 4.47 -6.36
CA LEU A 101 -4.21 4.99 -5.87
C LEU A 101 -5.30 4.08 -6.41
N CYS A 102 -5.73 3.15 -5.60
CA CYS A 102 -6.57 2.04 -6.02
C CYS A 102 -7.88 1.95 -5.24
N THR A 103 -8.86 1.30 -5.86
CA THR A 103 -10.09 0.83 -5.22
C THR A 103 -10.02 -0.69 -5.12
N VAL A 104 -10.31 -1.22 -3.93
CA VAL A 104 -10.41 -2.65 -3.60
C VAL A 104 -11.69 -2.81 -2.79
N ASP A 105 -12.59 -3.70 -3.21
CA ASP A 105 -13.89 -3.96 -2.54
C ASP A 105 -14.71 -2.69 -2.26
N GLY A 106 -14.66 -1.74 -3.19
CA GLY A 106 -15.35 -0.45 -3.09
C GLY A 106 -14.68 0.59 -2.19
N MET A 107 -13.61 0.25 -1.49
CA MET A 107 -12.82 1.17 -0.65
C MET A 107 -11.65 1.74 -1.46
N THR A 108 -11.44 3.07 -1.37
CA THR A 108 -10.38 3.75 -2.13
C THR A 108 -9.30 4.28 -1.20
N GLY A 109 -8.05 4.04 -1.57
CA GLY A 109 -6.89 4.49 -0.83
C GLY A 109 -5.59 4.29 -1.60
N THR A 110 -4.48 4.49 -0.92
CA THR A 110 -3.16 4.23 -1.49
C THR A 110 -2.62 2.90 -0.97
N MET A 111 -2.10 2.06 -1.87
CA MET A 111 -1.35 0.87 -1.50
C MET A 111 0.02 0.85 -2.19
N THR A 112 1.00 0.27 -1.51
CA THR A 112 2.34 0.03 -2.04
C THR A 112 2.59 -1.47 -2.12
N ILE A 113 3.02 -1.92 -3.30
CA ILE A 113 3.27 -3.31 -3.62
C ILE A 113 4.74 -3.47 -3.95
N LYS A 114 5.39 -4.49 -3.41
CA LYS A 114 6.69 -4.98 -3.89
C LYS A 114 6.50 -6.15 -4.83
N LEU A 115 7.27 -6.13 -5.90
CA LEU A 115 7.36 -7.17 -6.92
C LEU A 115 8.78 -7.65 -7.04
N ASP A 116 8.96 -8.95 -7.19
CA ASP A 116 10.23 -9.56 -7.59
C ASP A 116 9.97 -10.75 -8.50
N GLY A 117 10.81 -10.92 -9.51
CA GLY A 117 10.60 -11.95 -10.50
C GLY A 117 11.75 -12.16 -11.46
N THR A 118 11.51 -13.11 -12.34
CA THR A 118 12.45 -13.50 -13.40
C THR A 118 11.74 -13.52 -14.75
N GLY A 119 12.49 -13.29 -15.81
CA GLY A 119 11.94 -13.34 -17.15
C GLY A 119 12.87 -13.98 -18.16
N THR A 120 12.26 -14.38 -19.26
CA THR A 120 12.92 -15.05 -20.38
C THR A 120 13.44 -14.04 -21.41
N PRO A 121 14.34 -14.44 -22.30
CA PRO A 121 14.79 -13.58 -23.40
C PRO A 121 13.66 -13.10 -24.32
N THR A 122 12.55 -13.83 -24.37
CA THR A 122 11.36 -13.48 -25.17
C THR A 122 10.44 -12.45 -24.51
N GLY A 123 10.73 -12.05 -23.24
CA GLY A 123 9.98 -11.02 -22.51
C GLY A 123 8.81 -11.54 -21.67
N SER A 124 8.56 -12.84 -21.64
CA SER A 124 7.66 -13.44 -20.65
C SER A 124 8.32 -13.45 -19.29
N PHE A 125 7.52 -13.29 -18.24
CA PHE A 125 8.04 -13.30 -16.86
C PHE A 125 7.06 -13.93 -15.88
N ASP A 126 7.61 -14.36 -14.74
CA ASP A 126 6.91 -14.77 -13.55
C ASP A 126 7.44 -13.97 -12.35
N ALA A 127 6.54 -13.49 -11.55
CA ALA A 127 6.86 -12.67 -10.38
C ALA A 127 5.96 -12.98 -9.21
N HIS A 128 6.45 -12.68 -8.01
CA HIS A 128 5.65 -12.60 -6.79
C HIS A 128 5.36 -11.14 -6.45
N TYR A 129 4.19 -10.90 -5.89
CA TYR A 129 3.85 -9.60 -5.32
C TYR A 129 3.43 -9.73 -3.87
N ARG A 130 3.64 -8.65 -3.11
CA ARG A 130 3.15 -8.47 -1.76
C ARG A 130 2.78 -7.02 -1.51
N ILE A 131 1.61 -6.77 -0.94
CA ILE A 131 1.24 -5.46 -0.42
C ILE A 131 2.03 -5.23 0.87
N ILE A 132 2.79 -4.13 0.92
CA ILE A 132 3.69 -3.82 2.03
C ILE A 132 3.26 -2.61 2.84
N ALA A 133 2.36 -1.80 2.28
CA ALA A 133 1.74 -0.66 2.95
C ALA A 133 0.40 -0.35 2.30
N ALA A 134 -0.54 0.11 3.11
CA ALA A 134 -1.82 0.61 2.65
C ALA A 134 -2.31 1.74 3.57
N SER A 135 -3.10 2.67 3.03
CA SER A 135 -3.59 3.83 3.77
C SER A 135 -4.89 4.37 3.17
N GLY A 136 -5.53 5.30 3.89
CA GLY A 136 -6.83 5.82 3.52
C GLY A 136 -7.91 4.76 3.68
N GLY A 137 -8.83 4.62 2.72
CA GLY A 137 -9.84 3.56 2.76
C GLY A 137 -9.29 2.14 2.63
N LEU A 138 -7.99 1.98 2.32
CA LEU A 138 -7.30 0.69 2.25
C LEU A 138 -6.44 0.39 3.49
N GLU A 139 -6.57 1.14 4.56
CA GLU A 139 -5.83 0.86 5.80
C GLU A 139 -6.13 -0.58 6.29
N GLY A 140 -5.09 -1.32 6.67
CA GLY A 140 -5.18 -2.74 7.05
C GLY A 140 -5.20 -3.73 5.87
N LEU A 141 -5.23 -3.26 4.61
CA LEU A 141 -5.17 -4.16 3.44
C LEU A 141 -3.84 -4.89 3.40
N GLN A 142 -3.91 -6.20 3.37
CA GLN A 142 -2.80 -7.12 3.12
C GLN A 142 -3.10 -7.99 1.91
N GLY A 143 -2.07 -8.48 1.24
CA GLY A 143 -2.25 -9.36 0.10
C GLY A 143 -0.94 -9.81 -0.51
N GLN A 144 -1.01 -10.93 -1.20
CA GLN A 144 0.12 -11.54 -1.90
C GLN A 144 -0.37 -12.38 -3.07
N GLY A 145 0.54 -12.66 -4.00
CA GLY A 145 0.21 -13.50 -5.14
C GLY A 145 1.30 -13.48 -6.19
N THR A 146 0.90 -13.79 -7.41
CA THR A 146 1.78 -13.90 -8.57
C THR A 146 1.35 -12.98 -9.70
N LEU A 147 2.31 -12.56 -10.51
CA LEU A 147 2.10 -11.94 -11.83
C LEU A 147 2.80 -12.79 -12.87
N SER A 148 2.19 -12.97 -14.03
CA SER A 148 2.82 -13.73 -15.12
C SER A 148 2.38 -13.21 -16.49
N GLY A 149 3.18 -13.57 -17.50
CA GLY A 149 2.93 -13.28 -18.91
C GLY A 149 3.84 -12.20 -19.48
N PRO A 150 3.61 -11.82 -20.75
CA PRO A 150 4.14 -10.58 -21.28
C PRO A 150 3.35 -9.38 -20.70
N VAL A 151 3.87 -8.19 -20.90
CA VAL A 151 3.18 -6.93 -20.52
C VAL A 151 2.15 -6.56 -21.61
N PRO A 152 0.89 -6.24 -21.26
CA PRO A 152 0.27 -6.28 -19.94
C PRO A 152 0.14 -7.71 -19.40
N SER A 153 0.41 -7.87 -18.11
CA SER A 153 0.42 -9.14 -17.42
C SER A 153 -0.86 -9.38 -16.62
N THR A 154 -1.09 -10.64 -16.25
CA THR A 154 -2.17 -11.01 -15.31
C THR A 154 -1.60 -11.17 -13.92
N TYR A 155 -2.38 -10.83 -12.90
CA TYR A 155 -2.09 -11.15 -11.51
C TYR A 155 -3.17 -12.04 -10.92
N SER A 156 -2.76 -12.87 -9.95
CA SER A 156 -3.66 -13.69 -9.14
C SER A 156 -3.08 -13.87 -7.74
N GLY A 157 -3.95 -13.94 -6.74
CA GLY A 157 -3.52 -14.08 -5.35
C GLY A 157 -4.67 -13.99 -4.38
N GLU A 158 -4.36 -13.50 -3.21
CA GLU A 158 -5.32 -13.30 -2.12
C GLU A 158 -5.10 -11.95 -1.44
N HIS A 159 -6.14 -11.42 -0.82
CA HIS A 159 -6.10 -10.22 0.00
C HIS A 159 -7.10 -10.32 1.16
N HIS A 160 -6.89 -9.53 2.18
CA HIS A 160 -7.80 -9.35 3.32
C HIS A 160 -7.53 -8.02 4.01
N PHE A 161 -8.47 -7.60 4.83
CA PHE A 161 -8.30 -6.44 5.72
C PHE A 161 -8.14 -6.91 7.17
N GLU A 162 -7.18 -6.30 7.90
CA GLU A 162 -6.96 -6.47 9.35
C GLU A 162 -7.71 -5.44 10.17
#